data_372274c13d47e57723613857bf60fcf0
#
_entry.id   372274c13d47e57723613857bf60fcf0
#
_cell.length_a   1.000
_cell.length_b   1.000
_cell.length_c   1.000
_cell.angle_alpha   90.00
_cell.angle_beta   90.00
_cell.angle_gamma   90.00
#
_symmetry.space_group_name_H-M   'P 1'
#
loop_
_entity.id
_entity.type
_entity.pdbx_description
1 polymer ?
#
loop_
_entity_poly.entity_id
_entity_poly.type
_entity_poly.pdbx_seq_one_letter_code
_entity_poly.pdbx_strand_id
1 'polypeptide(L)'
;MGSIIESCAKAADKVRDICPLVHCITNYVTVNDVANCILAIGASPIMADDIAEAADITSISKALVINMGTLNARTVESMVAAGKKANELGVPVVFDPV
;
A
#
# COMPACT_ATOMS: atom_id res chain seq x y z
N MET A 1 19.41 18.57 4.15
CA MET A 1 18.36 18.83 3.15
C MET A 1 18.65 18.15 1.81
N GLY A 2 19.82 18.38 1.22
CA GLY A 2 20.21 17.75 -0.05
C GLY A 2 20.13 16.22 -0.02
N SER A 3 20.59 15.58 1.06
CA SER A 3 20.58 14.12 1.19
C SER A 3 19.16 13.52 1.21
N ILE A 4 18.19 14.23 1.78
CA ILE A 4 16.78 13.78 1.79
C ILE A 4 16.21 13.88 0.38
N ILE A 5 16.44 14.98 -0.31
CA ILE A 5 15.97 15.20 -1.68
C ILE A 5 16.59 14.16 -2.62
N GLU A 6 17.88 13.91 -2.49
CA GLU A 6 18.59 12.91 -3.28
C GLU A 6 18.05 11.51 -3.02
N SER A 7 17.80 11.17 -1.76
CA SER A 7 17.22 9.87 -1.39
C SER A 7 15.83 9.68 -1.97
N CYS A 8 15.00 10.72 -1.94
CA CYS A 8 13.66 10.67 -2.55
C CYS A 8 13.73 10.51 -4.07
N ALA A 9 14.65 11.22 -4.72
CA ALA A 9 14.84 11.12 -6.17
C ALA A 9 15.29 9.71 -6.57
N LYS A 10 16.23 9.14 -5.84
CA LYS A 10 16.70 7.76 -6.08
C LYS A 10 15.58 6.74 -5.86
N ALA A 11 14.79 6.93 -4.80
CA ALA A 11 13.66 6.05 -4.52
C ALA A 11 12.62 6.11 -5.64
N ALA A 12 12.31 7.31 -6.15
CA ALA A 12 11.37 7.48 -7.27
C ALA A 12 11.87 6.78 -8.53
N ASP A 13 13.15 6.91 -8.86
CA ASP A 13 13.75 6.22 -10.00
C ASP A 13 13.69 4.71 -9.84
N LYS A 14 13.99 4.22 -8.64
CA LYS A 14 13.95 2.79 -8.36
C LYS A 14 12.52 2.22 -8.46
N VAL A 15 11.52 2.96 -8.02
CA VAL A 15 10.11 2.56 -8.17
C VAL A 15 9.76 2.39 -9.65
N ARG A 16 10.17 3.32 -10.50
CA ARG A 16 9.93 3.20 -11.94
C ARG A 16 10.62 2.00 -12.55
N ASP A 17 11.84 1.70 -12.10
CA ASP A 17 12.62 0.57 -12.63
C ASP A 17 12.02 -0.78 -12.25
N ILE A 18 11.63 -0.97 -10.99
CA ILE A 18 11.15 -2.26 -10.50
C ILE A 18 9.64 -2.43 -10.58
N CYS A 19 8.90 -1.33 -10.73
CA CYS A 19 7.44 -1.34 -10.83
C CYS A 19 6.80 -2.20 -9.71
N PRO A 20 7.03 -1.86 -8.42
CA PRO A 20 6.64 -2.73 -7.31
C PRO A 20 5.14 -2.82 -7.15
N LEU A 21 4.67 -3.99 -6.71
CA LEU A 21 3.26 -4.19 -6.35
C LEU A 21 3.01 -3.57 -4.98
N VAL A 22 2.06 -2.66 -4.90
CA VAL A 22 1.65 -1.96 -3.68
C VAL A 22 0.22 -2.34 -3.34
N HIS A 23 0.03 -3.02 -2.22
CA HIS A 23 -1.30 -3.40 -1.73
C HIS A 23 -1.89 -2.22 -0.96
N CYS A 24 -3.06 -1.75 -1.38
CA CYS A 24 -3.73 -0.61 -0.76
C CYS A 24 -5.10 -1.04 -0.24
N ILE A 25 -5.35 -0.80 1.04
CA ILE A 25 -6.68 -0.94 1.63
C ILE A 25 -7.10 0.47 2.06
N THR A 26 -8.02 1.04 1.30
CA THR A 26 -8.44 2.44 1.46
C THR A 26 -9.95 2.53 1.63
N ASN A 27 -10.46 3.75 1.71
CA ASN A 27 -11.90 3.98 1.67
C ASN A 27 -12.38 4.13 0.23
N TYR A 28 -13.68 3.94 0.00
CA TYR A 28 -14.24 3.95 -1.35
C TYR A 28 -14.30 5.34 -2.01
N VAL A 29 -14.19 6.40 -1.22
CA VAL A 29 -14.16 7.76 -1.77
C VAL A 29 -12.86 8.02 -2.53
N THR A 30 -11.74 7.49 -2.02
CA THR A 30 -10.41 7.75 -2.54
C THR A 30 -9.77 6.58 -3.28
N VAL A 31 -10.43 5.43 -3.39
CA VAL A 31 -9.83 4.21 -3.94
C VAL A 31 -9.27 4.42 -5.34
N ASN A 32 -10.01 5.08 -6.20
CA ASN A 32 -9.58 5.34 -7.57
C ASN A 32 -8.42 6.34 -7.63
N ASP A 33 -8.48 7.39 -6.82
CA ASP A 33 -7.41 8.40 -6.77
C ASP A 33 -6.10 7.81 -6.25
N VAL A 34 -6.17 6.97 -5.21
CA VAL A 34 -5.00 6.28 -4.67
C VAL A 34 -4.38 5.38 -5.73
N ALA A 35 -5.20 4.58 -6.41
CA ALA A 35 -4.72 3.69 -7.47
C ALA A 35 -4.02 4.50 -8.58
N ASN A 36 -4.62 5.61 -9.01
CA ASN A 36 -4.05 6.45 -10.06
C ASN A 36 -2.75 7.14 -9.62
N CYS A 37 -2.65 7.57 -8.37
CA CYS A 37 -1.41 8.14 -7.83
C CYS A 37 -0.28 7.11 -7.84
N ILE A 38 -0.55 5.89 -7.40
CA ILE A 38 0.43 4.80 -7.39
C ILE A 38 0.90 4.49 -8.82
N LEU A 39 -0.04 4.42 -9.77
CA LEU A 39 0.31 4.23 -11.18
C LEU A 39 1.17 5.39 -11.72
N ALA A 40 0.83 6.61 -11.35
CA ALA A 40 1.54 7.81 -11.83
C ALA A 40 3.01 7.83 -11.40
N ILE A 41 3.33 7.31 -10.22
CA ILE A 41 4.73 7.24 -9.76
C ILE A 41 5.49 6.03 -10.30
N GLY A 42 4.83 5.16 -11.05
CA GLY A 42 5.46 4.00 -11.69
C GLY A 42 5.31 2.68 -10.95
N ALA A 43 4.51 2.64 -9.89
CA ALA A 43 4.24 1.40 -9.15
C ALA A 43 2.95 0.73 -9.65
N SER A 44 2.67 -0.46 -9.18
CA SER A 44 1.49 -1.24 -9.54
C SER A 44 0.56 -1.36 -8.33
N PRO A 45 -0.59 -0.69 -8.32
CA PRO A 45 -1.53 -0.78 -7.21
C PRO A 45 -2.38 -2.04 -7.29
N ILE A 46 -2.71 -2.60 -6.13
CA ILE A 46 -3.75 -3.62 -6.01
C ILE A 46 -4.65 -3.26 -4.83
N MET A 47 -5.94 -3.13 -5.09
CA MET A 47 -6.93 -2.64 -4.14
C MET A 47 -7.74 -3.80 -3.56
N ALA A 48 -7.06 -4.78 -2.96
CA ALA A 48 -7.68 -5.99 -2.45
C ALA A 48 -8.07 -5.81 -0.98
N ASP A 49 -9.35 -5.71 -0.70
CA ASP A 49 -9.86 -5.47 0.65
C ASP A 49 -10.74 -6.61 1.19
N ASP A 50 -10.82 -7.73 0.50
CA ASP A 50 -11.57 -8.90 0.96
C ASP A 50 -10.71 -9.71 1.92
N ILE A 51 -11.29 -10.10 3.07
CA ILE A 51 -10.58 -10.89 4.08
C ILE A 51 -10.07 -12.23 3.54
N ALA A 52 -10.76 -12.79 2.53
CA ALA A 52 -10.38 -14.06 1.95
C ALA A 52 -9.02 -14.00 1.23
N GLU A 53 -8.62 -12.82 0.73
CA GLU A 53 -7.39 -12.67 -0.04
C GLU A 53 -6.39 -11.65 0.50
N ALA A 54 -6.79 -10.83 1.48
CA ALA A 54 -5.96 -9.71 1.94
C ALA A 54 -4.55 -10.11 2.36
N ALA A 55 -4.42 -11.15 3.17
CA ALA A 55 -3.11 -11.63 3.62
C ALA A 55 -2.28 -12.19 2.46
N ASP A 56 -2.91 -12.92 1.55
CA ASP A 56 -2.22 -13.51 0.40
C ASP A 56 -1.69 -12.42 -0.54
N ILE A 57 -2.48 -11.39 -0.78
CA ILE A 57 -2.06 -10.26 -1.62
C ILE A 57 -0.92 -9.49 -0.96
N THR A 58 -0.98 -9.27 0.35
CA THR A 58 0.13 -8.65 1.08
C THR A 58 1.41 -9.47 0.94
N SER A 59 1.30 -10.80 0.96
CA SER A 59 2.46 -11.68 0.89
C SER A 59 3.25 -11.56 -0.41
N ILE A 60 2.62 -11.14 -1.50
CA ILE A 60 3.29 -10.95 -2.80
C ILE A 60 3.59 -9.48 -3.10
N SER A 61 3.23 -8.57 -2.19
CA SER A 61 3.39 -7.13 -2.38
C SER A 61 4.72 -6.64 -1.80
N LYS A 62 5.20 -5.51 -2.31
CA LYS A 62 6.42 -4.86 -1.82
C LYS A 62 6.14 -3.81 -0.75
N ALA A 63 4.90 -3.37 -0.64
CA ALA A 63 4.46 -2.42 0.38
C ALA A 63 2.96 -2.58 0.63
N LEU A 64 2.53 -2.20 1.83
CA LEU A 64 1.11 -2.18 2.21
C LEU A 64 0.76 -0.77 2.67
N VAL A 65 -0.29 -0.20 2.09
CA VAL A 65 -0.84 1.10 2.50
C VAL A 65 -2.21 0.88 3.12
N ILE A 66 -2.38 1.36 4.34
CA ILE A 66 -3.65 1.27 5.08
C ILE A 66 -4.15 2.69 5.36
N ASN A 67 -5.35 3.01 4.86
CA ASN A 67 -6.00 4.30 5.07
C ASN A 67 -7.28 4.11 5.88
N MET A 68 -7.36 4.76 7.02
CA MET A 68 -8.49 4.66 7.97
C MET A 68 -9.56 5.74 7.76
N GLY A 69 -9.65 6.35 6.61
CA GLY A 69 -10.56 7.46 6.37
C GLY A 69 -12.02 7.16 6.65
N THR A 70 -12.50 6.00 6.24
CA THR A 70 -13.85 5.53 6.51
C THR A 70 -13.79 4.04 6.79
N LEU A 71 -14.02 3.67 8.05
CA LEU A 71 -13.92 2.29 8.49
C LEU A 71 -15.27 1.57 8.43
N ASN A 72 -15.20 0.26 8.14
CA ASN A 72 -16.30 -0.67 8.36
C ASN A 72 -15.72 -2.01 8.85
N ALA A 73 -16.57 -2.83 9.47
CA ALA A 73 -16.11 -4.07 10.10
C ALA A 73 -15.35 -4.99 9.12
N ARG A 74 -15.81 -5.05 7.87
CA ARG A 74 -15.22 -5.91 6.84
C ARG A 74 -13.80 -5.48 6.49
N THR A 75 -13.60 -4.19 6.25
CA THR A 75 -12.26 -3.68 5.89
C THR A 75 -11.30 -3.68 7.07
N VAL A 76 -11.78 -3.48 8.29
CA VAL A 76 -10.94 -3.56 9.50
C VAL A 76 -10.34 -4.96 9.65
N GLU A 77 -11.12 -6.00 9.47
CA GLU A 77 -10.60 -7.38 9.49
C GLU A 77 -9.51 -7.59 8.44
N SER A 78 -9.74 -7.10 7.24
CA SER A 78 -8.76 -7.20 6.14
C SER A 78 -7.49 -6.42 6.45
N MET A 79 -7.61 -5.21 7.01
CA MET A 79 -6.47 -4.39 7.42
C MET A 79 -5.62 -5.09 8.48
N VAL A 80 -6.25 -5.70 9.48
CA VAL A 80 -5.55 -6.42 10.53
C VAL A 80 -4.83 -7.63 9.97
N ALA A 81 -5.50 -8.42 9.13
CA ALA A 81 -4.90 -9.61 8.52
C ALA A 81 -3.71 -9.23 7.62
N ALA A 82 -3.87 -8.19 6.80
CA ALA A 82 -2.81 -7.70 5.93
C ALA A 82 -1.62 -7.16 6.74
N GLY A 83 -1.89 -6.38 7.78
CA GLY A 83 -0.84 -5.82 8.64
C GLY A 83 -0.05 -6.89 9.35
N LYS A 84 -0.71 -7.92 9.87
CA LYS A 84 -0.02 -9.06 10.50
C LYS A 84 0.87 -9.80 9.51
N LYS A 85 0.36 -10.04 8.32
CA LYS A 85 1.13 -10.70 7.26
C LYS A 85 2.33 -9.86 6.85
N ALA A 86 2.16 -8.56 6.72
CA ALA A 86 3.24 -7.64 6.40
C ALA A 86 4.35 -7.69 7.45
N ASN A 87 3.98 -7.72 8.73
CA ASN A 87 4.95 -7.82 9.82
C ASN A 87 5.70 -9.14 9.81
N GLU A 88 5.00 -10.24 9.53
CA GLU A 88 5.64 -11.56 9.42
C GLU A 88 6.70 -11.61 8.32
N LEU A 89 6.44 -10.96 7.19
CA LEU A 89 7.28 -11.06 6.00
C LEU A 89 8.22 -9.86 5.81
N GLY A 90 8.17 -8.88 6.71
CA GLY A 90 9.01 -7.69 6.61
C GLY A 90 8.56 -6.74 5.49
N VAL A 91 7.30 -6.79 5.09
CA VAL A 91 6.73 -5.86 4.11
C VAL A 91 6.48 -4.52 4.79
N PRO A 92 7.04 -3.40 4.27
CA PRO A 92 6.81 -2.09 4.89
C PRO A 92 5.35 -1.67 4.81
N VAL A 93 4.87 -1.05 5.90
CA VAL A 93 3.49 -0.58 6.02
C VAL A 93 3.48 0.93 6.16
N VAL A 94 2.68 1.59 5.32
CA VAL A 94 2.36 3.01 5.46
C VAL A 94 0.96 3.11 6.03
N PHE A 95 0.83 3.66 7.22
CA PHE A 95 -0.45 3.79 7.91
C PHE A 95 -0.90 5.24 7.90
N ASP A 96 -2.04 5.50 7.26
CA ASP A 96 -2.64 6.83 7.18
C ASP A 96 -3.91 6.86 8.04
N PRO A 97 -3.85 7.48 9.22
CA PRO A 97 -5.03 7.58 10.10
C PRO A 97 -6.02 8.66 9.68
N VAL A 98 -5.67 9.37 8.61
CA VAL A 98 -6.44 10.53 8.19
C VAL A 98 -6.61 11.57 9.31
#